data_623a5cea812bdcc75761cbee71ed1959
#
_entry.id   623a5cea812bdcc75761cbee71ed1959
#
_cell.length_a   1.000
_cell.length_b   1.000
_cell.length_c   1.000
_cell.angle_alpha   90.00
_cell.angle_beta   90.00
_cell.angle_gamma   90.00
#
_symmetry.space_group_name_H-M   'P 1'
#
loop_
_entity.id
_entity.type
_entity.pdbx_description
1 polymer ?
#
loop_
_entity_poly.entity_id
_entity_poly.type
_entity_poly.pdbx_seq_one_letter_code
_entity_poly.pdbx_strand_id
1 'polypeptide(L)'
;MIKNKIKNLDLSATLKINEISKNLEKEGKKIIKFGFGQSPFPVPDSIVEELKKNAHQKSYLPIQGLYDLREAISNYESKKKNRNISPEQIIVGPGSKELMFLLHISFDGDIILPTPSWVSYKPQSIIAENKFHWIETSAENNWYPSAENLEKLVIKNKEKNYLLIFNSPNNPSG
;
A
#
# COMPACT_ATOMS: atom_id res chain seq x y z
N MET A 1 -23.68 3.50 -15.80
CA MET A 1 -22.55 3.62 -16.75
C MET A 1 -21.25 3.69 -15.94
N ILE A 2 -20.18 2.99 -16.38
CA ILE A 2 -18.87 2.99 -15.72
C ILE A 2 -18.00 4.07 -16.37
N LYS A 3 -17.26 4.85 -15.58
CA LYS A 3 -16.34 5.89 -16.07
C LYS A 3 -15.28 5.28 -17.01
N ASN A 4 -14.94 5.95 -18.10
CA ASN A 4 -14.00 5.43 -19.11
C ASN A 4 -12.62 5.11 -18.52
N LYS A 5 -12.12 5.94 -17.58
CA LYS A 5 -10.86 5.68 -16.89
C LYS A 5 -10.82 4.34 -16.13
N ILE A 6 -11.99 3.87 -15.65
CA ILE A 6 -12.09 2.58 -14.97
C ILE A 6 -12.10 1.42 -15.97
N LYS A 7 -12.76 1.62 -17.13
CA LYS A 7 -12.81 0.59 -18.18
C LYS A 7 -11.42 0.28 -18.77
N ASN A 8 -10.53 1.27 -18.75
CA ASN A 8 -9.17 1.18 -19.30
C ASN A 8 -8.13 0.72 -18.27
N LEU A 9 -8.56 0.39 -17.04
CA LEU A 9 -7.67 -0.21 -16.06
C LEU A 9 -7.50 -1.70 -16.35
N ASP A 10 -6.25 -2.12 -16.48
CA ASP A 10 -5.92 -3.54 -16.59
C ASP A 10 -6.26 -4.30 -15.29
N LEU A 11 -6.58 -5.57 -15.43
CA LEU A 11 -6.66 -6.47 -14.29
C LEU A 11 -5.31 -6.49 -13.56
N SER A 12 -5.36 -6.58 -12.23
CA SER A 12 -4.14 -6.74 -11.44
C SER A 12 -3.29 -7.88 -11.98
N ALA A 13 -2.04 -7.58 -12.34
CA ALA A 13 -1.10 -8.59 -12.86
C ALA A 13 -0.99 -9.81 -11.93
N THR A 14 -1.09 -9.60 -10.62
CA THR A 14 -1.06 -10.66 -9.60
C THR A 14 -2.28 -11.60 -9.72
N LEU A 15 -3.48 -11.05 -9.93
CA LEU A 15 -4.69 -11.85 -10.14
C LEU A 15 -4.60 -12.64 -11.43
N LYS A 16 -4.15 -12.01 -12.52
CA LYS A 16 -3.97 -12.64 -13.83
C LYS A 16 -2.98 -13.81 -13.77
N ILE A 17 -1.83 -13.63 -13.12
CA ILE A 17 -0.83 -14.69 -12.94
C ILE A 17 -1.41 -15.85 -12.12
N ASN A 18 -2.17 -15.57 -11.08
CA ASN A 18 -2.80 -16.62 -10.27
C ASN A 18 -3.83 -17.43 -11.06
N GLU A 19 -4.63 -16.77 -11.88
CA GLU A 19 -5.62 -17.42 -12.76
C GLU A 19 -4.93 -18.30 -13.80
N ILE A 20 -3.87 -17.80 -14.46
CA ILE A 20 -3.06 -18.58 -15.41
C ILE A 20 -2.44 -19.79 -14.70
N SER A 21 -1.88 -19.61 -13.51
CA SER A 21 -1.29 -20.71 -12.72
C SER A 21 -2.31 -21.80 -12.42
N LYS A 22 -3.51 -21.44 -12.00
CA LYS A 22 -4.61 -22.41 -11.74
C LYS A 22 -5.00 -23.18 -13.00
N ASN A 23 -5.04 -22.53 -14.16
CA ASN A 23 -5.39 -23.19 -15.42
C ASN A 23 -4.30 -24.18 -15.84
N LEU A 24 -3.03 -23.80 -15.74
CA LEU A 24 -1.91 -24.68 -16.03
C LEU A 24 -1.85 -25.90 -15.09
N GLU A 25 -2.20 -25.74 -13.82
CA GLU A 25 -2.33 -26.88 -12.89
C GLU A 25 -3.45 -27.85 -13.30
N LYS A 26 -4.59 -27.34 -13.77
CA LYS A 26 -5.68 -28.18 -14.31
C LYS A 26 -5.24 -28.96 -15.56
N GLU A 27 -4.30 -28.42 -16.32
CA GLU A 27 -3.67 -29.11 -17.46
C GLU A 27 -2.59 -30.14 -17.03
N GLY A 28 -2.41 -30.38 -15.73
CA GLY A 28 -1.44 -31.31 -15.19
C GLY A 28 -0.01 -30.78 -15.08
N LYS A 29 0.22 -29.48 -15.29
CA LYS A 29 1.55 -28.88 -15.16
C LYS A 29 1.89 -28.62 -13.70
N LYS A 30 3.13 -28.93 -13.28
CA LYS A 30 3.64 -28.58 -11.96
C LYS A 30 4.02 -27.10 -11.94
N ILE A 31 3.30 -26.30 -11.17
CA ILE A 31 3.55 -24.86 -11.05
C ILE A 31 4.06 -24.51 -9.65
N ILE A 32 5.15 -23.75 -9.61
CA ILE A 32 5.68 -23.15 -8.38
C ILE A 32 5.15 -21.72 -8.32
N LYS A 33 4.27 -21.42 -7.35
CA LYS A 33 3.54 -20.15 -7.28
C LYS A 33 4.30 -19.10 -6.46
N PHE A 34 4.73 -18.03 -7.12
CA PHE A 34 5.31 -16.83 -6.51
C PHE A 34 4.46 -15.57 -6.78
N GLY A 35 3.21 -15.73 -7.24
CA GLY A 35 2.36 -14.62 -7.65
C GLY A 35 1.74 -13.82 -6.50
N PHE A 36 1.57 -14.43 -5.32
CA PHE A 36 1.06 -13.77 -4.12
C PHE A 36 2.09 -13.80 -3.01
N GLY A 37 2.34 -12.63 -2.41
CA GLY A 37 3.13 -12.49 -1.18
C GLY A 37 2.29 -12.83 0.06
N GLN A 38 1.59 -13.96 0.06
CA GLN A 38 0.83 -14.42 1.21
C GLN A 38 1.74 -15.17 2.18
N SER A 39 1.65 -14.82 3.48
CA SER A 39 2.38 -15.55 4.51
C SER A 39 2.04 -17.05 4.47
N PRO A 40 3.03 -17.95 4.47
CA PRO A 40 2.79 -19.39 4.57
C PRO A 40 2.47 -19.84 6.01
N PHE A 41 2.67 -18.98 7.01
CA PHE A 41 2.44 -19.27 8.41
C PHE A 41 0.97 -19.07 8.79
N PRO A 42 0.41 -19.91 9.69
CA PRO A 42 -0.93 -19.70 10.20
C PRO A 42 -1.00 -18.40 11.02
N VAL A 43 -2.22 -17.92 11.23
CA VAL A 43 -2.45 -16.82 12.18
C VAL A 43 -2.09 -17.34 13.59
N PRO A 44 -1.32 -16.59 14.39
CA PRO A 44 -1.00 -17.00 15.76
C PRO A 44 -2.25 -17.28 16.60
N ASP A 45 -2.24 -18.34 17.40
CA ASP A 45 -3.40 -18.76 18.22
C ASP A 45 -3.89 -17.65 19.14
N SER A 46 -2.98 -16.85 19.71
CA SER A 46 -3.35 -15.70 20.54
C SER A 46 -4.24 -14.69 19.81
N ILE A 47 -3.99 -14.46 18.53
CA ILE A 47 -4.82 -13.55 17.70
C ILE A 47 -6.18 -14.20 17.42
N VAL A 48 -6.18 -15.50 17.11
CA VAL A 48 -7.42 -16.26 16.84
C VAL A 48 -8.32 -16.25 18.09
N GLU A 49 -7.77 -16.50 19.26
CA GLU A 49 -8.53 -16.51 20.51
C GLU A 49 -9.06 -15.12 20.90
N GLU A 50 -8.27 -14.07 20.71
CA GLU A 50 -8.77 -12.70 20.93
C GLU A 50 -9.89 -12.32 19.96
N LEU A 51 -9.81 -12.72 18.69
CA LEU A 51 -10.90 -12.52 17.76
C LEU A 51 -12.18 -13.23 18.21
N LYS A 52 -12.09 -14.49 18.64
CA LYS A 52 -13.23 -15.24 19.17
C LYS A 52 -13.86 -14.58 20.38
N LYS A 53 -13.05 -14.13 21.36
CA LYS A 53 -13.51 -13.42 22.56
C LYS A 53 -14.27 -12.14 22.23
N ASN A 54 -13.86 -11.43 21.18
CA ASN A 54 -14.39 -10.11 20.81
C ASN A 54 -15.38 -10.17 19.65
N ALA A 55 -15.67 -11.34 19.08
CA ALA A 55 -16.56 -11.48 17.92
C ALA A 55 -18.01 -10.99 18.17
N HIS A 56 -18.42 -10.87 19.43
CA HIS A 56 -19.73 -10.34 19.83
C HIS A 56 -19.82 -8.82 19.81
N GLN A 57 -18.70 -8.11 19.70
CA GLN A 57 -18.63 -6.65 19.65
C GLN A 57 -19.34 -6.13 18.39
N LYS A 58 -20.30 -5.21 18.57
CA LYS A 58 -21.13 -4.68 17.48
C LYS A 58 -21.16 -3.16 17.39
N SER A 59 -20.50 -2.48 18.30
CA SER A 59 -20.53 -1.02 18.37
C SER A 59 -19.72 -0.39 17.23
N TYR A 60 -20.19 0.72 16.71
CA TYR A 60 -19.38 1.54 15.81
C TYR A 60 -18.14 2.06 16.51
N LEU A 61 -17.04 2.03 15.81
CA LEU A 61 -15.76 2.59 16.27
C LEU A 61 -15.62 4.06 15.86
N PRO A 62 -14.76 4.83 16.54
CA PRO A 62 -14.34 6.14 16.05
C PRO A 62 -13.75 6.04 14.64
N ILE A 63 -13.89 7.12 13.84
CA ILE A 63 -13.40 7.16 12.45
C ILE A 63 -11.91 6.84 12.34
N GLN A 64 -11.10 7.26 13.31
CA GLN A 64 -9.67 6.95 13.37
C GLN A 64 -9.35 5.50 13.80
N GLY A 65 -10.34 4.74 14.23
CA GLY A 65 -10.18 3.41 14.80
C GLY A 65 -10.18 3.39 16.33
N LEU A 66 -10.18 2.19 16.90
CA LEU A 66 -10.21 1.96 18.35
C LEU A 66 -9.03 2.68 19.03
N TYR A 67 -9.33 3.48 20.05
CA TYR A 67 -8.29 4.28 20.75
C TYR A 67 -7.20 3.40 21.35
N ASP A 68 -7.58 2.34 22.07
CA ASP A 68 -6.62 1.43 22.72
C ASP A 68 -5.64 0.79 21.71
N LEU A 69 -6.12 0.49 20.49
CA LEU A 69 -5.27 -0.02 19.42
C LEU A 69 -4.32 1.07 18.90
N ARG A 70 -4.82 2.29 18.71
CA ARG A 70 -3.98 3.43 18.30
C ARG A 70 -2.93 3.76 19.35
N GLU A 71 -3.27 3.69 20.63
CA GLU A 71 -2.34 3.87 21.73
C GLU A 71 -1.27 2.78 21.78
N ALA A 72 -1.67 1.51 21.61
CA ALA A 72 -0.73 0.39 21.54
C ALA A 72 0.26 0.55 20.37
N ILE A 73 -0.24 0.95 19.18
CA ILE A 73 0.60 1.24 18.01
C ILE A 73 1.52 2.41 18.29
N SER A 74 1.01 3.50 18.88
CA SER A 74 1.77 4.67 19.28
C SER A 74 2.96 4.30 20.17
N ASN A 75 2.70 3.52 21.22
CA ASN A 75 3.74 3.07 22.16
C ASN A 75 4.79 2.18 21.48
N TYR A 76 4.36 1.26 20.64
CA TYR A 76 5.26 0.37 19.88
C TYR A 76 6.15 1.17 18.91
N GLU A 77 5.56 2.02 18.09
CA GLU A 77 6.27 2.80 17.08
C GLU A 77 7.18 3.88 17.70
N SER A 78 6.74 4.50 18.81
CA SER A 78 7.56 5.47 19.54
C SER A 78 8.83 4.83 20.08
N LYS A 79 8.70 3.64 20.68
CA LYS A 79 9.84 2.87 21.20
C LYS A 79 10.77 2.42 20.07
N LYS A 80 10.21 1.89 18.98
CA LYS A 80 10.98 1.38 17.84
C LYS A 80 11.76 2.46 17.12
N LYS A 81 11.19 3.65 16.99
CA LYS A 81 11.77 4.77 16.23
C LYS A 81 12.50 5.79 17.12
N ASN A 82 12.55 5.55 18.43
CA ASN A 82 13.05 6.51 19.41
C ASN A 82 12.50 7.93 19.19
N ARG A 83 11.19 8.03 18.96
CA ARG A 83 10.48 9.26 18.64
C ARG A 83 9.09 9.23 19.26
N ASN A 84 8.65 10.33 19.84
CA ASN A 84 7.29 10.43 20.36
C ASN A 84 6.27 10.49 19.21
N ILE A 85 5.39 9.51 19.15
CA ILE A 85 4.28 9.42 18.21
C ILE A 85 2.99 9.40 19.03
N SER A 86 2.12 10.37 18.82
CA SER A 86 0.83 10.44 19.52
C SER A 86 -0.19 9.47 18.91
N PRO A 87 -1.10 8.88 19.69
CA PRO A 87 -2.27 8.14 19.16
C PRO A 87 -3.10 8.93 18.14
N GLU A 88 -3.09 10.27 18.26
CA GLU A 88 -3.80 11.16 17.32
C GLU A 88 -3.16 11.20 15.91
N GLN A 89 -1.93 10.74 15.78
CA GLN A 89 -1.21 10.62 14.51
C GLN A 89 -1.46 9.27 13.81
N ILE A 90 -2.34 8.43 14.36
CA ILE A 90 -2.58 7.07 13.90
C ILE A 90 -4.02 6.92 13.43
N ILE A 91 -4.17 6.38 12.25
CA ILE A 91 -5.47 5.97 11.67
C ILE A 91 -5.41 4.48 11.41
N VAL A 92 -6.43 3.76 11.88
CA VAL A 92 -6.61 2.32 11.65
C VAL A 92 -7.77 2.13 10.67
N GLY A 93 -7.56 1.30 9.65
CA GLY A 93 -8.57 0.98 8.65
C GLY A 93 -8.42 -0.46 8.15
N PRO A 94 -9.29 -0.92 7.24
CA PRO A 94 -9.30 -2.29 6.74
C PRO A 94 -8.14 -2.57 5.77
N GLY A 95 -6.93 -2.24 6.18
CA GLY A 95 -5.68 -2.43 5.46
C GLY A 95 -5.14 -1.15 4.83
N SER A 96 -3.80 -1.11 4.68
CA SER A 96 -3.06 0.04 4.13
C SER A 96 -3.50 0.39 2.70
N LYS A 97 -3.97 -0.57 1.92
CA LYS A 97 -4.42 -0.33 0.54
C LYS A 97 -5.60 0.63 0.48
N GLU A 98 -6.57 0.48 1.36
CA GLU A 98 -7.72 1.38 1.45
C GLU A 98 -7.30 2.75 1.99
N LEU A 99 -6.53 2.78 3.08
CA LEU A 99 -6.04 4.03 3.66
C LEU A 99 -5.23 4.85 2.66
N MET A 100 -4.38 4.20 1.86
CA MET A 100 -3.64 4.87 0.79
C MET A 100 -4.57 5.40 -0.32
N PHE A 101 -5.62 4.67 -0.66
CA PHE A 101 -6.59 5.14 -1.63
C PHE A 101 -7.35 6.38 -1.12
N LEU A 102 -7.74 6.38 0.15
CA LEU A 102 -8.35 7.56 0.79
C LEU A 102 -7.39 8.76 0.78
N LEU A 103 -6.09 8.51 1.02
CA LEU A 103 -5.08 9.56 0.92
C LEU A 103 -4.99 10.13 -0.50
N HIS A 104 -4.98 9.28 -1.54
CA HIS A 104 -5.00 9.75 -2.94
C HIS A 104 -6.21 10.61 -3.25
N ILE A 105 -7.42 10.21 -2.81
CA ILE A 105 -8.66 10.98 -3.04
C ILE A 105 -8.61 12.33 -2.32
N SER A 106 -7.99 12.38 -1.14
CA SER A 106 -7.95 13.57 -0.29
C SER A 106 -6.83 14.54 -0.65
N PHE A 107 -5.85 14.10 -1.44
CA PHE A 107 -4.66 14.87 -1.76
C PHE A 107 -4.85 15.69 -3.04
N ASP A 108 -4.68 17.00 -2.92
CA ASP A 108 -4.68 17.92 -4.06
C ASP A 108 -3.24 18.15 -4.54
N GLY A 109 -2.85 17.39 -5.57
CA GLY A 109 -1.51 17.46 -6.14
C GLY A 109 -1.13 16.24 -6.97
N ASP A 110 0.13 16.20 -7.39
CA ASP A 110 0.69 15.13 -8.21
C ASP A 110 1.33 14.05 -7.32
N ILE A 111 1.23 12.79 -7.73
CA ILE A 111 1.81 11.64 -7.01
C ILE A 111 3.15 11.26 -7.63
N ILE A 112 4.17 11.05 -6.80
CA ILE A 112 5.48 10.59 -7.23
C ILE A 112 5.66 9.13 -6.82
N LEU A 113 5.98 8.27 -7.80
CA LEU A 113 6.11 6.83 -7.65
C LEU A 113 7.51 6.36 -8.08
N PRO A 114 8.36 5.87 -7.19
CA PRO A 114 9.59 5.17 -7.56
C PRO A 114 9.31 3.90 -8.37
N THR A 115 10.19 3.53 -9.29
CA THR A 115 10.09 2.28 -10.08
C THR A 115 11.25 1.34 -9.75
N PRO A 116 10.99 0.03 -9.51
CA PRO A 116 9.68 -0.61 -9.44
C PRO A 116 8.92 -0.27 -8.15
N SER A 117 7.60 -0.38 -8.19
CA SER A 117 6.75 -0.18 -7.03
C SER A 117 5.50 -1.07 -7.06
N TRP A 118 4.81 -1.11 -5.93
CA TRP A 118 3.63 -1.94 -5.80
C TRP A 118 2.56 -1.59 -6.85
N VAL A 119 2.04 -2.62 -7.49
CA VAL A 119 1.12 -2.52 -8.63
C VAL A 119 -0.17 -1.71 -8.37
N SER A 120 -0.53 -1.46 -7.12
CA SER A 120 -1.75 -0.73 -6.76
C SER A 120 -1.60 0.79 -6.78
N TYR A 121 -0.39 1.34 -6.66
CA TYR A 121 -0.21 2.80 -6.55
C TYR A 121 -0.68 3.55 -7.79
N LYS A 122 -0.22 3.13 -8.97
CA LYS A 122 -0.64 3.76 -10.24
C LYS A 122 -2.15 3.70 -10.47
N PRO A 123 -2.84 2.54 -10.36
CA PRO A 123 -4.29 2.48 -10.48
C PRO A 123 -5.03 3.39 -9.49
N GLN A 124 -4.57 3.48 -8.25
CA GLN A 124 -5.15 4.37 -7.24
C GLN A 124 -5.04 5.83 -7.66
N SER A 125 -3.87 6.27 -8.14
CA SER A 125 -3.69 7.63 -8.67
C SER A 125 -4.66 7.92 -9.83
N ILE A 126 -4.80 7.00 -10.79
CA ILE A 126 -5.71 7.14 -11.94
C ILE A 126 -7.17 7.26 -11.49
N ILE A 127 -7.61 6.42 -10.54
CA ILE A 127 -8.98 6.43 -10.04
C ILE A 127 -9.26 7.74 -9.30
N ALA A 128 -8.32 8.19 -8.46
CA ALA A 128 -8.41 9.43 -7.70
C ALA A 128 -8.22 10.70 -8.56
N GLU A 129 -7.89 10.53 -9.85
CA GLU A 129 -7.65 11.63 -10.81
C GLU A 129 -6.39 12.46 -10.52
N ASN A 130 -5.48 11.94 -9.69
CA ASN A 130 -4.17 12.55 -9.50
C ASN A 130 -3.28 12.26 -10.72
N LYS A 131 -2.55 13.26 -11.20
CA LYS A 131 -1.44 13.03 -12.10
C LYS A 131 -0.32 12.32 -11.35
N PHE A 132 0.33 11.33 -11.97
CA PHE A 132 1.47 10.66 -11.35
C PHE A 132 2.72 10.75 -12.21
N HIS A 133 3.87 10.70 -11.55
CA HIS A 133 5.19 10.75 -12.16
C HIS A 133 6.02 9.57 -11.69
N TRP A 134 6.65 8.88 -12.63
CA TRP A 134 7.62 7.86 -12.31
C TRP A 134 8.98 8.49 -11.99
N ILE A 135 9.64 7.98 -10.95
CA ILE A 135 11.07 8.19 -10.73
C ILE A 135 11.78 6.86 -10.88
N GLU A 136 12.68 6.78 -11.85
CA GLU A 136 13.48 5.60 -12.06
C GLU A 136 14.45 5.39 -10.90
N THR A 137 14.55 4.15 -10.47
CA THR A 137 15.52 3.66 -9.49
C THR A 137 16.23 2.44 -10.05
N SER A 138 17.37 2.09 -9.47
CA SER A 138 18.18 0.97 -9.93
C SER A 138 18.78 0.18 -8.77
N ALA A 139 19.27 -1.02 -9.05
CA ALA A 139 19.93 -1.87 -8.05
C ALA A 139 21.19 -1.21 -7.47
N GLU A 140 21.92 -0.42 -8.27
CA GLU A 140 23.10 0.32 -7.83
C GLU A 140 22.78 1.31 -6.72
N ASN A 141 21.57 1.85 -6.72
CA ASN A 141 21.07 2.77 -5.68
C ASN A 141 20.20 2.08 -4.64
N ASN A 142 20.28 0.74 -4.51
CA ASN A 142 19.44 -0.05 -3.63
C ASN A 142 17.94 0.26 -3.82
N TRP A 143 17.52 0.55 -5.03
CA TRP A 143 16.15 0.91 -5.39
C TRP A 143 15.60 2.16 -4.69
N TYR A 144 16.49 3.07 -4.25
CA TYR A 144 16.10 4.36 -3.69
C TYR A 144 16.04 5.45 -4.76
N PRO A 145 15.03 6.32 -4.73
CA PRO A 145 15.01 7.49 -5.60
C PRO A 145 16.11 8.45 -5.19
N SER A 146 16.85 8.99 -6.18
CA SER A 146 17.88 9.99 -5.89
C SER A 146 17.25 11.35 -5.57
N ALA A 147 17.86 12.11 -4.64
CA ALA A 147 17.44 13.47 -4.33
C ALA A 147 17.49 14.38 -5.57
N GLU A 148 18.50 14.19 -6.42
CA GLU A 148 18.66 14.95 -7.67
C GLU A 148 17.50 14.73 -8.64
N ASN A 149 17.05 13.48 -8.81
CA ASN A 149 15.92 13.15 -9.71
C ASN A 149 14.60 13.70 -9.15
N LEU A 150 14.42 13.66 -7.82
CA LEU A 150 13.27 14.28 -7.16
C LEU A 150 13.28 15.78 -7.35
N GLU A 151 14.41 16.44 -7.14
CA GLU A 151 14.57 17.89 -7.31
C GLU A 151 14.27 18.31 -8.75
N LYS A 152 14.84 17.64 -9.75
CA LYS A 152 14.58 17.90 -11.17
C LYS A 152 13.09 17.82 -11.54
N LEU A 153 12.35 16.92 -10.88
CA LEU A 153 10.92 16.77 -11.10
C LEU A 153 10.12 17.90 -10.46
N VAL A 154 10.43 18.23 -9.20
CA VAL A 154 9.68 19.22 -8.41
C VAL A 154 9.97 20.65 -8.87
N ILE A 155 11.23 20.97 -9.25
CA ILE A 155 11.63 22.31 -9.71
C ILE A 155 10.85 22.76 -10.96
N LYS A 156 10.42 21.82 -11.81
CA LYS A 156 9.66 22.15 -13.03
C LYS A 156 8.32 22.81 -12.75
N ASN A 157 7.76 22.59 -11.57
CA ASN A 157 6.54 23.27 -11.16
C ASN A 157 6.48 23.39 -9.62
N LYS A 158 7.13 24.42 -9.10
CA LYS A 158 7.28 24.66 -7.65
C LYS A 158 5.99 25.02 -6.92
N GLU A 159 4.94 25.40 -7.66
CA GLU A 159 3.66 25.78 -7.07
C GLU A 159 2.73 24.58 -6.83
N LYS A 160 3.11 23.40 -7.33
CA LYS A 160 2.33 22.18 -7.12
C LYS A 160 2.69 21.49 -5.82
N ASN A 161 1.68 20.86 -5.22
CA ASN A 161 1.89 19.90 -4.15
C ASN A 161 2.29 18.55 -4.74
N TYR A 162 3.21 17.86 -4.08
CA TYR A 162 3.66 16.53 -4.45
C TYR A 162 3.57 15.58 -3.28
N LEU A 163 3.03 14.38 -3.52
CA LEU A 163 3.04 13.27 -2.58
C LEU A 163 3.97 12.17 -3.11
N LEU A 164 5.11 12.00 -2.46
CA LEU A 164 6.00 10.87 -2.72
C LEU A 164 5.50 9.64 -1.96
N ILE A 165 5.20 8.55 -2.67
CA ILE A 165 4.92 7.25 -2.06
C ILE A 165 6.21 6.44 -2.07
N PHE A 166 6.78 6.27 -0.90
CA PHE A 166 8.02 5.55 -0.69
C PHE A 166 7.81 4.38 0.28
N ASN A 167 8.31 3.20 -0.09
CA ASN A 167 8.18 1.97 0.68
C ASN A 167 9.55 1.33 0.91
N SER A 168 9.86 0.97 2.16
CA SER A 168 11.10 0.29 2.53
C SER A 168 10.86 -0.65 3.73
N PRO A 169 11.18 -1.94 3.63
CA PRO A 169 11.54 -2.68 2.42
C PRO A 169 10.51 -2.53 1.32
N ASN A 170 10.95 -2.38 0.06
CA ASN A 170 10.05 -2.10 -1.05
C ASN A 170 9.44 -3.39 -1.65
N ASN A 171 8.20 -3.31 -2.05
CA ASN A 171 7.56 -4.31 -2.89
C ASN A 171 7.54 -3.79 -4.34
N PRO A 172 8.30 -4.45 -5.30
CA PRO A 172 8.86 -5.81 -5.22
C PRO A 172 10.38 -5.93 -5.00
N SER A 173 11.13 -4.85 -4.84
CA SER A 173 12.59 -4.91 -4.90
C SER A 173 13.30 -5.27 -3.59
N GLY A 174 12.61 -5.26 -2.46
CA GLY A 174 13.20 -5.54 -1.15
C GLY A 174 13.71 -4.32 -0.42
#